data_47d8230fc7745b9e4e4ef65355006690
#
_entry.id   47d8230fc7745b9e4e4ef65355006690
#
_cell.length_a   1.000
_cell.length_b   1.000
_cell.length_c   1.000
_cell.angle_alpha   90.00
_cell.angle_beta   90.00
_cell.angle_gamma   90.00
#
_symmetry.space_group_name_H-M   'P 1'
#
loop_
_entity.id
_entity.type
_entity.pdbx_description
1 polymer ?
#
loop_
_entity_poly.entity_id
_entity_poly.type
_entity_poly.pdbx_seq_one_letter_code
_entity_poly.pdbx_strand_id
1 'polypeptide(L)'
;MSVVSYIFIVFLAVTVLIYYIVPKKIQWWVLLAASVVFYAYSGIDDLLIVVGTAFLVYPLTMLMEKNLEEQDRLLLDADKRTARKIKTAQKKKRKKYLVLALLIVIGALIVFKVTGFAIENIKRFLPYEAIQRIPDWHFPAPLGVSFYSFMMISYLVDVYNGRIHAQKNFLKYLLYISFFPSVVQGPIPRYADLGTQLY
;
A
#
# COMPACT_ATOMS: atom_id res chain seq x y z
N MET A 1 13.01 -13.66 3.49
CA MET A 1 14.11 -13.50 4.47
C MET A 1 13.54 -13.50 5.88
N SER A 2 14.04 -14.33 6.77
CA SER A 2 13.78 -14.14 8.21
C SER A 2 14.57 -12.91 8.67
N VAL A 3 13.96 -12.02 9.46
CA VAL A 3 14.60 -10.81 10.00
C VAL A 3 15.83 -11.13 10.88
N VAL A 4 15.89 -12.35 11.39
CA VAL A 4 16.99 -12.87 12.23
C VAL A 4 18.11 -13.49 11.38
N SER A 5 17.98 -13.48 10.05
CA SER A 5 18.98 -14.04 9.14
C SER A 5 20.19 -13.11 9.03
N TYR A 6 21.42 -13.67 9.11
CA TYR A 6 22.66 -12.94 8.81
C TYR A 6 22.60 -12.20 7.47
N ILE A 7 21.93 -12.80 6.47
CA ILE A 7 21.75 -12.21 5.14
C ILE A 7 20.97 -10.89 5.23
N PHE A 8 19.94 -10.83 6.06
CA PHE A 8 19.15 -9.60 6.25
C PHE A 8 19.99 -8.50 6.93
N ILE A 9 20.80 -8.85 7.94
CA ILE A 9 21.67 -7.89 8.63
C ILE A 9 22.70 -7.31 7.66
N VAL A 10 23.35 -8.17 6.86
CA VAL A 10 24.31 -7.72 5.82
C VAL A 10 23.61 -6.85 4.78
N PHE A 11 22.45 -7.26 4.29
CA PHE A 11 21.65 -6.47 3.34
C PHE A 11 21.29 -5.08 3.90
N LEU A 12 20.86 -5.01 5.17
CA LEU A 12 20.55 -3.77 5.84
C LEU A 12 21.80 -2.89 5.97
N ALA A 13 22.92 -3.45 6.42
CA ALA A 13 24.18 -2.73 6.58
C ALA A 13 24.67 -2.15 5.24
N VAL A 14 24.63 -2.95 4.16
CA VAL A 14 25.00 -2.48 2.82
C VAL A 14 24.06 -1.40 2.33
N THR A 15 22.74 -1.55 2.54
CA THR A 15 21.75 -0.54 2.15
C THR A 15 22.01 0.79 2.88
N VAL A 16 22.22 0.75 4.18
CA VAL A 16 22.52 1.94 5.00
C VAL A 16 23.83 2.60 4.54
N LEU A 17 24.87 1.82 4.29
CA LEU A 17 26.15 2.32 3.81
C LEU A 17 25.99 3.06 2.48
N ILE A 18 25.34 2.45 1.49
CA ILE A 18 25.05 3.07 0.20
C ILE A 18 24.21 4.32 0.38
N TYR A 19 23.18 4.28 1.22
CA TYR A 19 22.30 5.40 1.50
C TYR A 19 23.04 6.64 1.98
N TYR A 20 24.02 6.49 2.84
CA TYR A 20 24.81 7.63 3.35
C TYR A 20 25.92 8.10 2.40
N ILE A 21 26.38 7.26 1.47
CA ILE A 21 27.39 7.64 0.47
C ILE A 21 26.75 8.48 -0.64
N VAL A 22 25.51 8.22 -1.02
CA VAL A 22 24.85 8.91 -2.14
C VAL A 22 24.30 10.28 -1.72
N PRO A 23 24.26 11.25 -2.66
CA PRO A 23 23.65 12.56 -2.42
C PRO A 23 22.16 12.45 -2.01
N LYS A 24 21.69 13.37 -1.15
CA LYS A 24 20.31 13.40 -0.63
C LYS A 24 19.24 13.24 -1.72
N LYS A 25 19.45 13.84 -2.89
CA LYS A 25 18.50 13.77 -4.03
C LYS A 25 18.26 12.35 -4.57
N ILE A 26 19.21 11.43 -4.35
CA ILE A 26 19.20 10.06 -4.89
C ILE A 26 18.88 9.03 -3.79
N GLN A 27 18.94 9.41 -2.51
CA GLN A 27 18.77 8.50 -1.37
C GLN A 27 17.46 7.68 -1.45
N TRP A 28 16.36 8.30 -1.85
CA TRP A 28 15.10 7.60 -1.98
C TRP A 28 15.10 6.52 -3.08
N TRP A 29 15.92 6.67 -4.12
CA TRP A 29 16.11 5.63 -5.14
C TRP A 29 16.82 4.40 -4.56
N VAL A 30 17.80 4.61 -3.66
CA VAL A 30 18.48 3.52 -2.97
C VAL A 30 17.49 2.73 -2.12
N LEU A 31 16.62 3.42 -1.38
CA LEU A 31 15.58 2.77 -0.58
C LEU A 31 14.55 2.03 -1.44
N LEU A 32 14.15 2.60 -2.58
CA LEU A 32 13.26 1.94 -3.52
C LEU A 32 13.92 0.68 -4.10
N ALA A 33 15.16 0.78 -4.58
CA ALA A 33 15.89 -0.36 -5.11
C ALA A 33 16.06 -1.45 -4.05
N ALA A 34 16.42 -1.09 -2.83
CA ALA A 34 16.52 -2.04 -1.72
C ALA A 34 15.17 -2.72 -1.43
N SER A 35 14.06 -1.97 -1.43
CA SER A 35 12.72 -2.55 -1.23
C SER A 35 12.36 -3.53 -2.37
N VAL A 36 12.64 -3.17 -3.61
CA VAL A 36 12.42 -4.05 -4.77
C VAL A 36 13.26 -5.32 -4.67
N VAL A 37 14.56 -5.21 -4.33
CA VAL A 37 15.44 -6.37 -4.14
C VAL A 37 14.94 -7.26 -3.00
N PHE A 38 14.49 -6.66 -1.90
CA PHE A 38 13.95 -7.39 -0.75
C PHE A 38 12.72 -8.24 -1.13
N TYR A 39 11.77 -7.64 -1.85
CA TYR A 39 10.59 -8.36 -2.32
C TYR A 39 10.93 -9.40 -3.39
N ALA A 40 11.81 -9.08 -4.34
CA ALA A 40 12.25 -10.03 -5.38
C ALA A 40 12.96 -11.25 -4.78
N TYR A 41 13.70 -11.06 -3.69
CA TYR A 41 14.34 -12.16 -2.97
C TYR A 41 13.32 -13.04 -2.21
N SER A 42 12.21 -12.46 -1.74
CA SER A 42 11.11 -13.23 -1.12
C SER A 42 10.38 -14.08 -2.15
N GLY A 43 10.14 -13.50 -3.33
CA GLY A 43 9.49 -14.12 -4.47
C GLY A 43 9.10 -13.05 -5.49
N ILE A 44 9.26 -13.36 -6.77
CA ILE A 44 8.86 -12.42 -7.84
C ILE A 44 7.34 -12.16 -7.79
N ASP A 45 6.56 -13.15 -7.38
CA ASP A 45 5.11 -13.04 -7.23
C ASP A 45 4.74 -12.02 -6.14
N ASP A 46 5.47 -12.00 -5.02
CA ASP A 46 5.28 -11.03 -3.95
C ASP A 46 5.49 -9.59 -4.45
N LEU A 47 6.55 -9.39 -5.25
CA LEU A 47 6.84 -8.10 -5.87
C LEU A 47 5.74 -7.68 -6.84
N LEU A 48 5.31 -8.59 -7.73
CA LEU A 48 4.27 -8.31 -8.72
C LEU A 48 2.94 -7.97 -8.07
N ILE A 49 2.59 -8.62 -6.96
CA ILE A 49 1.33 -8.37 -6.25
C ILE A 49 1.36 -6.99 -5.59
N VAL A 50 2.45 -6.62 -4.88
CA VAL A 50 2.52 -5.30 -4.24
C VAL A 50 2.56 -4.17 -5.27
N VAL A 51 3.33 -4.33 -6.35
CA VAL A 51 3.41 -3.34 -7.43
C VAL A 51 2.07 -3.24 -8.17
N GLY A 52 1.46 -4.38 -8.50
CA GLY A 52 0.16 -4.44 -9.18
C GLY A 52 -0.96 -3.80 -8.35
N THR A 53 -1.02 -4.12 -7.05
CA THR A 53 -2.01 -3.49 -6.14
C THR A 53 -1.77 -1.99 -6.04
N ALA A 54 -0.52 -1.54 -5.88
CA ALA A 54 -0.17 -0.12 -5.85
C ALA A 54 -0.55 0.58 -7.15
N PHE A 55 -0.30 -0.06 -8.30
CA PHE A 55 -0.63 0.48 -9.63
C PHE A 55 -2.14 0.64 -9.83
N LEU A 56 -2.95 -0.30 -9.39
CA LEU A 56 -4.42 -0.22 -9.46
C LEU A 56 -5.00 0.86 -8.55
N VAL A 57 -4.43 1.07 -7.38
CA VAL A 57 -4.92 2.02 -6.38
C VAL A 57 -4.47 3.45 -6.69
N TYR A 58 -3.26 3.64 -7.22
CA TYR A 58 -2.67 4.95 -7.46
C TYR A 58 -3.53 5.91 -8.30
N PRO A 59 -4.13 5.51 -9.45
CA PRO A 59 -5.00 6.40 -10.22
C PRO A 59 -6.19 6.92 -9.42
N LEU A 60 -6.75 6.10 -8.52
CA LEU A 60 -7.86 6.50 -7.66
C LEU A 60 -7.43 7.56 -6.64
N THR A 61 -6.20 7.50 -6.14
CA THR A 61 -5.67 8.56 -5.28
C THR A 61 -5.48 9.87 -6.04
N MET A 62 -5.05 9.80 -7.31
CA MET A 62 -4.94 10.99 -8.17
C MET A 62 -6.29 11.62 -8.48
N LEU A 63 -7.35 10.81 -8.65
CA LEU A 63 -8.71 11.31 -8.82
C LEU A 63 -9.23 11.99 -7.54
N MET A 64 -8.87 11.47 -6.36
CA MET A 64 -9.19 12.11 -5.09
C MET A 64 -8.44 13.44 -4.93
N GLU A 65 -7.16 13.50 -5.30
CA GLU A 65 -6.37 14.73 -5.28
C GLU A 65 -6.95 15.81 -6.19
N LYS A 66 -7.25 15.48 -7.44
CA LYS A 66 -7.92 16.43 -8.37
C LYS A 66 -9.22 16.98 -7.79
N ASN A 67 -9.98 16.14 -7.10
CA ASN A 67 -11.22 16.58 -6.46
C ASN A 67 -10.95 17.48 -5.23
N LEU A 68 -9.84 17.31 -4.53
CA LEU A 68 -9.40 18.22 -3.48
C LEU A 68 -8.98 19.57 -4.05
N GLU A 69 -8.16 19.57 -5.08
CA GLU A 69 -7.73 20.80 -5.77
C GLU A 69 -8.94 21.58 -6.33
N GLU A 70 -9.91 20.88 -6.91
CA GLU A 70 -11.18 21.50 -7.38
C GLU A 70 -11.99 22.10 -6.21
N GLN A 71 -12.09 21.36 -5.09
CA GLN A 71 -12.75 21.86 -3.89
C GLN A 71 -12.09 23.14 -3.39
N ASP A 72 -10.77 23.18 -3.31
CA ASP A 72 -10.05 24.34 -2.80
C ASP A 72 -10.21 25.56 -3.71
N ARG A 73 -10.21 25.36 -5.03
CA ARG A 73 -10.56 26.43 -6.00
C ARG A 73 -11.94 27.02 -5.77
N LEU A 74 -12.94 26.14 -5.63
CA LEU A 74 -14.33 26.56 -5.42
C LEU A 74 -14.56 27.27 -4.07
N LEU A 75 -13.67 27.06 -3.11
CA LEU A 75 -13.75 27.67 -1.79
C LEU A 75 -13.17 29.09 -1.74
N LEU A 76 -12.34 29.50 -2.72
CA LEU A 76 -11.71 30.83 -2.74
C LEU A 76 -12.73 31.97 -2.73
N ASP A 77 -13.84 31.81 -3.47
CA ASP A 77 -14.87 32.86 -3.65
C ASP A 77 -16.21 32.51 -2.95
N ALA A 78 -16.24 31.48 -2.10
CA ALA A 78 -17.46 30.97 -1.51
C ALA A 78 -17.77 31.58 -0.13
N ASP A 79 -19.02 32.06 0.05
CA ASP A 79 -19.54 32.38 1.37
C ASP A 79 -19.68 31.13 2.27
N LYS A 80 -19.79 31.32 3.59
CA LYS A 80 -19.84 30.22 4.58
C LYS A 80 -20.88 29.15 4.27
N ARG A 81 -22.05 29.54 3.76
CA ARG A 81 -23.16 28.61 3.45
C ARG A 81 -22.84 27.79 2.20
N THR A 82 -22.34 28.42 1.16
CA THR A 82 -21.94 27.80 -0.11
C THR A 82 -20.71 26.91 0.10
N ALA A 83 -19.71 27.34 0.88
CA ALA A 83 -18.55 26.56 1.23
C ALA A 83 -18.90 25.21 1.89
N ARG A 84 -19.90 25.19 2.79
CA ARG A 84 -20.38 23.95 3.42
C ARG A 84 -21.01 22.99 2.40
N LYS A 85 -21.80 23.51 1.45
CA LYS A 85 -22.41 22.71 0.38
C LYS A 85 -21.34 22.12 -0.55
N ILE A 86 -20.35 22.94 -0.97
CA ILE A 86 -19.22 22.51 -1.80
C ILE A 86 -18.46 21.37 -1.12
N LYS A 87 -18.03 21.55 0.14
CA LYS A 87 -17.31 20.52 0.90
C LYS A 87 -18.09 19.21 0.98
N THR A 88 -19.39 19.27 1.22
CA THR A 88 -20.23 18.07 1.32
C THR A 88 -20.36 17.36 -0.04
N ALA A 89 -20.60 18.12 -1.12
CA ALA A 89 -20.72 17.57 -2.47
C ALA A 89 -19.41 16.92 -2.94
N GLN A 90 -18.29 17.62 -2.78
CA GLN A 90 -16.97 17.11 -3.18
C GLN A 90 -16.55 15.90 -2.33
N LYS A 91 -16.85 15.90 -1.02
CA LYS A 91 -16.61 14.74 -0.15
C LYS A 91 -17.42 13.51 -0.57
N LYS A 92 -18.68 13.69 -1.02
CA LYS A 92 -19.52 12.61 -1.56
C LYS A 92 -18.93 12.04 -2.85
N LYS A 93 -18.39 12.89 -3.74
CA LYS A 93 -17.72 12.49 -4.98
C LYS A 93 -16.44 11.66 -4.69
N ARG A 94 -15.58 12.14 -3.77
CA ARG A 94 -14.37 11.42 -3.32
C ARG A 94 -14.67 10.07 -2.67
N LYS A 95 -15.81 9.94 -1.95
CA LYS A 95 -16.21 8.69 -1.30
C LYS A 95 -16.29 7.53 -2.28
N LYS A 96 -16.72 7.76 -3.53
CA LYS A 96 -16.79 6.71 -4.56
C LYS A 96 -15.40 6.15 -4.89
N TYR A 97 -14.41 7.03 -5.06
CA TYR A 97 -13.02 6.62 -5.33
C TYR A 97 -12.40 5.90 -4.14
N LEU A 98 -12.65 6.39 -2.92
CA LEU A 98 -12.21 5.71 -1.70
C LEU A 98 -12.77 4.29 -1.59
N VAL A 99 -14.09 4.13 -1.76
CA VAL A 99 -14.73 2.81 -1.66
C VAL A 99 -14.18 1.86 -2.70
N LEU A 100 -14.00 2.31 -3.96
CA LEU A 100 -13.42 1.48 -5.01
C LEU A 100 -11.98 1.08 -4.68
N ALA A 101 -11.14 2.01 -4.21
CA ALA A 101 -9.78 1.72 -3.79
C ALA A 101 -9.72 0.74 -2.60
N LEU A 102 -10.59 0.92 -1.61
CA LEU A 102 -10.69 0.01 -0.48
C LEU A 102 -11.14 -1.39 -0.90
N LEU A 103 -12.08 -1.50 -1.85
CA LEU A 103 -12.49 -2.80 -2.39
C LEU A 103 -11.34 -3.53 -3.07
N ILE A 104 -10.48 -2.81 -3.81
CA ILE A 104 -9.28 -3.41 -4.43
C ILE A 104 -8.31 -3.91 -3.35
N VAL A 105 -7.97 -3.07 -2.36
CA VAL A 105 -6.99 -3.43 -1.32
C VAL A 105 -7.52 -4.55 -0.42
N ILE A 106 -8.75 -4.44 0.06
CA ILE A 106 -9.36 -5.45 0.92
C ILE A 106 -9.63 -6.74 0.13
N GLY A 107 -10.06 -6.63 -1.14
CA GLY A 107 -10.22 -7.77 -2.03
C GLY A 107 -8.92 -8.54 -2.22
N ALA A 108 -7.82 -7.85 -2.49
CA ALA A 108 -6.49 -8.46 -2.57
C ALA A 108 -6.11 -9.14 -1.23
N LEU A 109 -6.33 -8.47 -0.10
CA LEU A 109 -6.06 -9.04 1.23
C LEU A 109 -6.87 -10.32 1.48
N ILE A 110 -8.16 -10.33 1.12
CA ILE A 110 -9.01 -11.50 1.26
C ILE A 110 -8.52 -12.63 0.37
N VAL A 111 -8.27 -12.36 -0.90
CA VAL A 111 -7.82 -13.36 -1.87
C VAL A 111 -6.52 -14.03 -1.41
N PHE A 112 -5.52 -13.26 -1.03
CA PHE A 112 -4.20 -13.82 -0.72
C PHE A 112 -4.06 -14.36 0.71
N LYS A 113 -4.81 -13.85 1.68
CA LYS A 113 -4.67 -14.25 3.08
C LYS A 113 -5.79 -15.15 3.58
N VAL A 114 -7.05 -14.85 3.19
CA VAL A 114 -8.20 -15.54 3.75
C VAL A 114 -8.52 -16.80 2.96
N THR A 115 -8.30 -16.81 1.63
CA THR A 115 -8.67 -17.94 0.78
C THR A 115 -7.93 -19.23 1.17
N GLY A 116 -6.61 -19.16 1.38
CA GLY A 116 -5.82 -20.33 1.84
C GLY A 116 -6.34 -20.89 3.15
N PHE A 117 -6.52 -20.02 4.15
CA PHE A 117 -7.07 -20.40 5.45
C PHE A 117 -8.49 -20.98 5.35
N ALA A 118 -9.35 -20.38 4.52
CA ALA A 118 -10.72 -20.87 4.32
C ALA A 118 -10.74 -22.26 3.67
N ILE A 119 -9.93 -22.48 2.64
CA ILE A 119 -9.83 -23.78 1.95
C ILE A 119 -9.35 -24.87 2.91
N GLU A 120 -8.28 -24.60 3.70
CA GLU A 120 -7.78 -25.57 4.69
C GLU A 120 -8.84 -25.93 5.74
N ASN A 121 -9.59 -24.94 6.23
CA ASN A 121 -10.66 -25.20 7.20
C ASN A 121 -11.83 -25.97 6.58
N ILE A 122 -12.25 -25.62 5.36
CA ILE A 122 -13.31 -26.34 4.64
C ILE A 122 -12.89 -27.79 4.41
N LYS A 123 -11.66 -28.05 3.99
CA LYS A 123 -11.13 -29.41 3.79
C LYS A 123 -11.20 -30.27 5.06
N ARG A 124 -11.09 -29.67 6.26
CA ARG A 124 -11.19 -30.41 7.55
C ARG A 124 -12.60 -30.96 7.84
N PHE A 125 -13.62 -30.33 7.28
CA PHE A 125 -15.03 -30.72 7.51
C PHE A 125 -15.62 -31.56 6.37
N LEU A 126 -14.90 -31.77 5.26
CA LEU A 126 -15.36 -32.48 4.10
C LEU A 126 -14.89 -33.96 4.10
N PRO A 127 -15.73 -34.91 3.63
CA PRO A 127 -15.31 -36.30 3.41
C PRO A 127 -14.21 -36.35 2.33
N TYR A 128 -13.34 -37.37 2.44
CA TYR A 128 -12.16 -37.54 1.59
C TYR A 128 -12.45 -37.47 0.09
N GLU A 129 -13.55 -38.02 -0.37
CA GLU A 129 -13.99 -38.00 -1.77
C GLU A 129 -14.31 -36.60 -2.29
N ALA A 130 -14.82 -35.70 -1.43
CA ALA A 130 -15.10 -34.31 -1.77
C ALA A 130 -13.81 -33.45 -1.80
N ILE A 131 -12.84 -33.79 -0.96
CA ILE A 131 -11.54 -33.07 -0.90
C ILE A 131 -10.77 -33.20 -2.23
N GLN A 132 -10.80 -34.37 -2.88
CA GLN A 132 -10.12 -34.62 -4.16
C GLN A 132 -10.69 -33.80 -5.33
N ARG A 133 -11.92 -33.28 -5.20
CA ARG A 133 -12.55 -32.42 -6.21
C ARG A 133 -12.22 -30.92 -6.05
N ILE A 134 -11.65 -30.54 -4.89
CA ILE A 134 -11.26 -29.15 -4.65
C ILE A 134 -9.86 -28.95 -5.22
N PRO A 135 -9.67 -28.05 -6.21
CA PRO A 135 -8.35 -27.76 -6.73
C PRO A 135 -7.46 -27.25 -5.59
N ASP A 136 -6.22 -27.70 -5.58
CA ASP A 136 -5.18 -27.17 -4.64
C ASP A 136 -4.77 -25.77 -5.07
N TRP A 137 -5.65 -24.82 -4.85
CA TRP A 137 -5.34 -23.40 -5.07
C TRP A 137 -4.49 -22.91 -3.89
N HIS A 138 -3.20 -23.13 -4.00
CA HIS A 138 -2.22 -22.50 -3.12
C HIS A 138 -1.96 -21.09 -3.62
N PHE A 139 -2.62 -20.12 -3.01
CA PHE A 139 -2.20 -18.73 -3.08
C PHE A 139 -1.35 -18.46 -1.83
N PRO A 140 -0.01 -18.58 -1.91
CA PRO A 140 0.84 -18.21 -0.78
C PRO A 140 0.58 -16.74 -0.49
N ALA A 141 0.33 -16.43 0.78
CA ALA A 141 0.16 -15.03 1.18
C ALA A 141 1.45 -14.25 0.92
N PRO A 142 1.43 -13.21 0.09
CA PRO A 142 2.63 -12.44 -0.22
C PRO A 142 3.23 -11.86 1.05
N LEU A 143 4.56 -11.74 1.06
CA LEU A 143 5.28 -11.14 2.18
C LEU A 143 4.69 -9.76 2.52
N GLY A 144 4.32 -9.58 3.78
CA GLY A 144 3.83 -8.29 4.28
C GLY A 144 2.48 -7.84 3.74
N VAL A 145 1.66 -8.73 3.11
CA VAL A 145 0.36 -8.35 2.51
C VAL A 145 -0.53 -7.55 3.47
N SER A 146 -0.57 -7.89 4.74
CA SER A 146 -1.34 -7.14 5.73
C SER A 146 -0.74 -5.75 6.00
N PHE A 147 0.59 -5.66 6.13
CA PHE A 147 1.27 -4.40 6.43
C PHE A 147 1.09 -3.37 5.33
N TYR A 148 1.42 -3.71 4.07
CA TYR A 148 1.25 -2.77 2.98
C TYR A 148 -0.22 -2.46 2.70
N SER A 149 -1.14 -3.40 2.92
CA SER A 149 -2.57 -3.13 2.81
C SER A 149 -3.04 -2.11 3.84
N PHE A 150 -2.61 -2.22 5.09
CA PHE A 150 -2.94 -1.23 6.11
C PHE A 150 -2.29 0.13 5.84
N MET A 151 -1.07 0.17 5.31
CA MET A 151 -0.43 1.41 4.88
C MET A 151 -1.22 2.08 3.75
N MET A 152 -1.67 1.31 2.73
CA MET A 152 -2.53 1.80 1.66
C MET A 152 -3.87 2.33 2.20
N ILE A 153 -4.54 1.59 3.09
CA ILE A 153 -5.81 1.99 3.68
C ILE A 153 -5.65 3.30 4.47
N SER A 154 -4.62 3.40 5.33
CA SER A 154 -4.31 4.61 6.07
C SER A 154 -4.09 5.80 5.15
N TYR A 155 -3.28 5.62 4.11
CA TYR A 155 -3.00 6.64 3.11
C TYR A 155 -4.28 7.10 2.38
N LEU A 156 -5.11 6.15 1.90
CA LEU A 156 -6.37 6.44 1.22
C LEU A 156 -7.34 7.24 2.10
N VAL A 157 -7.44 6.88 3.37
CA VAL A 157 -8.32 7.58 4.34
C VAL A 157 -7.80 8.99 4.62
N ASP A 158 -6.48 9.18 4.72
CA ASP A 158 -5.88 10.49 4.96
C ASP A 158 -6.03 11.42 3.75
N VAL A 159 -5.83 10.93 2.52
CA VAL A 159 -6.13 11.68 1.29
C VAL A 159 -7.63 12.01 1.18
N TYR A 160 -8.51 11.04 1.45
CA TYR A 160 -9.96 11.27 1.43
C TYR A 160 -10.39 12.37 2.39
N ASN A 161 -9.83 12.42 3.58
CA ASN A 161 -10.14 13.44 4.57
C ASN A 161 -9.44 14.79 4.31
N GLY A 162 -8.54 14.86 3.32
CA GLY A 162 -7.76 16.07 3.03
C GLY A 162 -6.72 16.38 4.10
N ARG A 163 -6.26 15.38 4.83
CA ARG A 163 -5.18 15.52 5.84
C ARG A 163 -3.82 15.60 5.20
N ILE A 164 -3.67 14.93 4.05
CA ILE A 164 -2.47 14.91 3.22
C ILE A 164 -2.86 15.10 1.76
N HIS A 165 -1.96 15.66 0.97
CA HIS A 165 -2.06 15.64 -0.48
C HIS A 165 -1.53 14.32 -1.03
N ALA A 166 -2.15 13.83 -2.11
CA ALA A 166 -1.69 12.59 -2.71
C ALA A 166 -0.32 12.77 -3.38
N GLN A 167 0.54 11.76 -3.23
CA GLN A 167 1.86 11.76 -3.84
C GLN A 167 1.76 11.67 -5.36
N LYS A 168 2.22 12.73 -6.05
CA LYS A 168 2.14 12.83 -7.52
C LYS A 168 3.14 11.93 -8.26
N ASN A 169 4.15 11.42 -7.58
CA ASN A 169 5.14 10.50 -8.17
C ASN A 169 4.83 9.07 -7.74
N PHE A 170 4.50 8.21 -8.71
CA PHE A 170 4.18 6.81 -8.47
C PHE A 170 5.32 6.04 -7.78
N LEU A 171 6.57 6.27 -8.14
CA LEU A 171 7.70 5.56 -7.55
C LEU A 171 7.91 5.94 -6.08
N LYS A 172 7.65 7.20 -5.71
CA LYS A 172 7.67 7.63 -4.30
C LYS A 172 6.50 7.02 -3.51
N TYR A 173 5.30 6.96 -4.12
CA TYR A 173 4.17 6.24 -3.53
C TYR A 173 4.48 4.76 -3.36
N LEU A 174 5.06 4.11 -4.38
CA LEU A 174 5.47 2.71 -4.33
C LEU A 174 6.52 2.49 -3.23
N LEU A 175 7.53 3.38 -3.12
CA LEU A 175 8.51 3.30 -2.04
C LEU A 175 7.85 3.31 -0.66
N TYR A 176 6.89 4.22 -0.42
CA TYR A 176 6.17 4.28 0.85
C TYR A 176 5.49 2.95 1.16
N ILE A 177 4.74 2.40 0.19
CA ILE A 177 3.96 1.16 0.37
C ILE A 177 4.87 -0.07 0.55
N SER A 178 5.97 -0.14 -0.20
CA SER A 178 6.89 -1.28 -0.22
C SER A 178 8.08 -1.13 0.73
N PHE A 179 8.10 -0.10 1.56
CA PHE A 179 9.24 0.20 2.43
C PHE A 179 9.58 -0.99 3.34
N PHE A 180 10.62 -1.73 2.98
CA PHE A 180 10.93 -3.04 3.56
C PHE A 180 11.11 -3.03 5.09
N PRO A 181 11.67 -1.98 5.74
CA PRO A 181 11.80 -1.97 7.19
C PRO A 181 10.44 -1.97 7.91
N SER A 182 9.43 -1.33 7.34
CA SER A 182 8.08 -1.28 7.92
C SER A 182 7.32 -2.59 7.73
N VAL A 183 7.56 -3.29 6.62
CA VAL A 183 6.86 -4.52 6.26
C VAL A 183 7.27 -5.69 7.14
N VAL A 184 8.49 -5.67 7.65
CA VAL A 184 9.06 -6.81 8.38
C VAL A 184 8.60 -6.88 9.83
N GLN A 185 8.62 -5.78 10.60
CA GLN A 185 8.22 -5.77 12.04
C GLN A 185 8.00 -4.35 12.61
N GLY A 186 7.76 -3.34 11.77
CA GLY A 186 7.57 -1.97 12.24
C GLY A 186 6.14 -1.66 12.71
N PRO A 187 5.93 -0.61 13.51
CA PRO A 187 4.63 -0.02 13.64
C PRO A 187 4.19 0.45 12.25
N ILE A 188 2.89 0.38 11.93
CA ILE A 188 2.35 0.84 10.64
C ILE A 188 2.53 2.36 10.56
N PRO A 189 3.49 2.87 9.78
CA PRO A 189 3.76 4.30 9.74
C PRO A 189 2.69 5.00 8.92
N ARG A 190 2.26 6.17 9.36
CA ARG A 190 1.42 7.05 8.54
C ARG A 190 2.25 7.73 7.47
N TYR A 191 1.63 8.02 6.33
CA TYR A 191 2.31 8.73 5.24
C TYR A 191 2.79 10.13 5.66
N ALA A 192 2.02 10.82 6.51
CA ALA A 192 2.40 12.12 7.04
C ALA A 192 3.75 12.10 7.78
N ASP A 193 4.05 11.01 8.46
CA ASP A 193 5.26 10.86 9.27
C ASP A 193 6.42 10.29 8.43
N LEU A 194 6.19 9.16 7.77
CA LEU A 194 7.23 8.48 7.01
C LEU A 194 7.51 9.14 5.65
N GLY A 195 6.46 9.52 4.90
CA GLY A 195 6.62 10.07 3.55
C GLY A 195 7.49 11.33 3.52
N THR A 196 7.39 12.19 4.53
CA THR A 196 8.21 13.41 4.64
C THR A 196 9.70 13.12 4.93
N GLN A 197 10.02 11.93 5.46
CA GLN A 197 11.39 11.52 5.79
C GLN A 197 12.05 10.72 4.66
N LEU A 198 11.26 10.13 3.76
CA LEU A 198 11.77 9.29 2.67
C LEU A 198 12.30 10.08 1.47
N TYR A 199 11.92 11.39 1.31
CA TYR A 199 12.20 12.14 0.07
C TYR A 199 12.99 13.42 0.29
#